data_772e7da550e6c709f8e122c4d9920949
#
_entry.id   772e7da550e6c709f8e122c4d9920949
#
_cell.length_a   1.000
_cell.length_b   1.000
_cell.length_c   1.000
_cell.angle_alpha   90.00
_cell.angle_beta   90.00
_cell.angle_gamma   90.00
#
_symmetry.space_group_name_H-M   'P 1'
#
loop_
_entity.id
_entity.type
_entity.pdbx_description
1 polymer ?
#
loop_
_entity_poly.entity_id
_entity_poly.type
_entity_poly.pdbx_seq_one_letter_code
_entity_poly.pdbx_strand_id
1 'polypeptide(L)'
;MPIPLSYNSQAVDDILRIGLAMPVNFGLRRAKIVNSRFLNGATYGEGPITAMNDEQGENPKTASRRSRSDAEVLRLLSRVRLLSLDVDGVMTDGGLYYTADGQIQRKYNVKDGVGIKRAMEAGVHIAIISAGASGSIPERAATLGIEHVFTGVEDKLGIFEGLCEKLDIGLDECAHIGDDLNDVPLLEAVGCPIAVADAQPEAWAAALIITEKNGGAGAIREICDGLVETRANLKKDDASE
;
A
#
# COMPACT_ATOMS: atom_id res chain seq x y z
N MET A 1 -6.16 33.51 -31.59
CA MET A 1 -6.21 32.23 -32.31
C MET A 1 -5.48 31.21 -31.49
N PRO A 2 -6.11 30.14 -30.96
CA PRO A 2 -5.44 29.09 -30.23
C PRO A 2 -4.85 28.07 -31.20
N ILE A 3 -3.61 27.66 -30.98
CA ILE A 3 -2.91 26.61 -31.71
C ILE A 3 -3.37 25.26 -31.18
N PRO A 4 -3.86 24.32 -31.98
CA PRO A 4 -4.21 22.99 -31.52
C PRO A 4 -2.94 22.12 -31.33
N LEU A 5 -2.66 21.66 -30.11
CA LEU A 5 -1.68 20.63 -29.85
C LEU A 5 -2.27 19.27 -30.28
N SER A 6 -1.87 18.78 -31.44
CA SER A 6 -2.16 17.41 -31.85
C SER A 6 -1.29 16.44 -31.10
N TYR A 7 -1.90 15.63 -30.24
CA TYR A 7 -1.26 14.54 -29.49
C TYR A 7 -1.03 13.36 -30.46
N ASN A 8 0.22 13.01 -30.69
CA ASN A 8 0.59 11.87 -31.53
C ASN A 8 0.57 10.57 -30.72
N SER A 9 -0.47 9.78 -30.87
CA SER A 9 -0.66 8.49 -30.18
C SER A 9 0.40 7.42 -30.52
N GLN A 10 1.09 7.56 -31.67
CA GLN A 10 2.10 6.61 -32.14
C GLN A 10 3.35 6.59 -31.25
N ALA A 11 3.72 7.73 -30.65
CA ALA A 11 4.91 7.83 -29.80
C ALA A 11 4.75 7.10 -28.43
N VAL A 12 3.52 6.89 -27.98
CA VAL A 12 3.23 6.18 -26.73
C VAL A 12 3.33 4.66 -26.94
N ASP A 13 2.90 4.16 -28.09
CA ASP A 13 2.97 2.74 -28.44
C ASP A 13 4.41 2.26 -28.67
N ASP A 14 5.29 3.12 -29.18
CA ASP A 14 6.70 2.79 -29.39
C ASP A 14 7.49 2.71 -28.07
N ILE A 15 7.14 3.51 -27.07
CA ILE A 15 7.76 3.44 -25.72
C ILE A 15 7.35 2.16 -24.98
N LEU A 16 6.13 1.65 -25.20
CA LEU A 16 5.65 0.42 -24.58
C LEU A 16 6.28 -0.85 -25.20
N ARG A 17 6.70 -0.80 -26.45
CA ARG A 17 7.36 -1.93 -27.13
C ARG A 17 8.82 -2.15 -26.76
N ILE A 18 9.53 -1.15 -26.26
CA ILE A 18 10.95 -1.25 -25.87
C ILE A 18 11.15 -1.82 -24.46
N GLY A 19 10.10 -1.92 -23.64
CA GLY A 19 10.15 -2.40 -22.25
C GLY A 19 10.18 -3.93 -22.06
N LEU A 20 10.14 -4.74 -23.13
CA LEU A 20 9.87 -6.19 -23.04
C LEU A 20 11.10 -7.12 -23.09
N ALA A 21 12.33 -6.62 -22.97
CA ALA A 21 13.51 -7.50 -23.06
C ALA A 21 14.68 -7.07 -22.17
N MET A 22 14.47 -7.05 -20.83
CA MET A 22 15.58 -7.18 -19.88
C MET A 22 15.09 -7.98 -18.66
N PRO A 23 15.81 -9.00 -18.20
CA PRO A 23 15.55 -9.62 -16.90
C PRO A 23 15.97 -8.62 -15.84
N VAL A 24 15.01 -7.89 -15.28
CA VAL A 24 15.24 -7.01 -14.15
C VAL A 24 15.32 -7.91 -12.92
N ASN A 25 16.54 -8.13 -12.45
CA ASN A 25 16.81 -8.75 -11.17
C ASN A 25 16.37 -7.74 -10.09
N PHE A 26 15.08 -7.74 -9.76
CA PHE A 26 14.50 -6.95 -8.68
C PHE A 26 14.87 -7.63 -7.37
N GLY A 27 15.99 -7.22 -6.80
CA GLY A 27 16.25 -7.51 -5.41
C GLY A 27 15.20 -6.78 -4.55
N LEU A 28 14.13 -7.49 -4.17
CA LEU A 28 13.29 -7.13 -3.04
C LEU A 28 14.19 -7.19 -1.79
N ARG A 29 14.93 -6.10 -1.54
CA ARG A 29 15.74 -5.99 -0.35
C ARG A 29 14.82 -5.69 0.83
N ARG A 30 14.35 -6.78 1.50
CA ARG A 30 13.84 -6.81 2.87
C ARG A 30 12.57 -5.98 3.14
N ALA A 31 11.42 -6.44 2.71
CA ALA A 31 10.20 -6.18 3.43
C ALA A 31 10.31 -6.80 4.84
N LYS A 32 10.11 -6.00 5.90
CA LYS A 32 10.14 -6.49 7.29
C LYS A 32 8.72 -6.84 7.71
N ILE A 33 8.51 -8.03 8.22
CA ILE A 33 7.20 -8.46 8.69
C ILE A 33 7.18 -8.64 10.20
N VAL A 34 6.14 -8.14 10.84
CA VAL A 34 5.88 -8.17 12.28
C VAL A 34 4.71 -9.09 12.58
N ASN A 35 4.86 -9.98 13.55
CA ASN A 35 3.80 -10.90 14.01
C ASN A 35 3.12 -10.33 15.26
N SER A 36 1.83 -9.96 15.18
CA SER A 36 1.08 -9.27 16.24
C SER A 36 0.30 -10.17 17.21
N ARG A 37 0.58 -11.47 17.28
CA ARG A 37 -0.08 -12.34 18.28
C ARG A 37 0.77 -12.42 19.55
N PHE A 38 0.65 -11.44 20.45
CA PHE A 38 0.83 -11.54 21.93
C PHE A 38 0.89 -10.14 22.54
N LEU A 39 -0.23 -9.53 22.85
CA LEU A 39 -0.34 -8.50 23.89
C LEU A 39 -1.66 -8.70 24.67
N ASN A 40 -1.62 -9.62 25.63
CA ASN A 40 -2.54 -9.59 26.75
C ASN A 40 -1.76 -9.12 27.99
N GLY A 41 -2.16 -7.98 28.54
CA GLY A 41 -2.01 -7.56 29.91
C GLY A 41 -0.67 -6.93 30.32
N ALA A 42 -0.62 -5.60 30.36
CA ALA A 42 0.25 -4.87 31.29
C ALA A 42 -0.40 -3.54 31.69
N THR A 43 -0.69 -3.42 32.96
CA THR A 43 -1.17 -2.22 33.66
C THR A 43 -0.03 -1.21 33.82
N TYR A 44 -0.32 0.08 33.61
CA TYR A 44 0.60 1.19 33.86
C TYR A 44 0.80 1.43 35.35
N GLY A 45 2.07 1.40 35.79
CA GLY A 45 2.51 1.83 37.11
C GLY A 45 3.54 2.96 36.95
N GLU A 46 3.26 4.09 37.58
CA GLU A 46 4.18 5.25 37.62
C GLU A 46 5.36 4.98 38.59
N GLY A 47 6.60 5.25 38.14
CA GLY A 47 7.80 5.26 38.99
C GLY A 47 8.92 6.12 38.37
N PRO A 48 9.81 6.76 39.18
CA PRO A 48 10.63 7.88 38.75
C PRO A 48 11.84 7.48 37.88
N ILE A 49 12.18 8.39 36.97
CA ILE A 49 13.31 8.32 36.05
C ILE A 49 14.63 8.48 36.81
N THR A 50 15.44 7.44 36.88
CA THR A 50 16.87 7.54 37.19
C THR A 50 17.69 7.10 35.99
N ALA A 51 18.56 8.00 35.52
CA ALA A 51 19.52 7.73 34.47
C ALA A 51 20.54 6.68 34.93
N MET A 52 20.73 5.61 34.16
CA MET A 52 21.88 4.70 34.28
C MET A 52 22.44 4.34 32.90
N ASN A 53 23.74 4.33 32.89
CA ASN A 53 24.70 4.22 31.81
C ASN A 53 24.56 3.00 30.89
N ASP A 54 25.10 3.18 29.69
CA ASP A 54 25.37 2.25 28.61
C ASP A 54 25.90 0.88 29.06
N GLU A 55 25.08 -0.15 28.92
CA GLU A 55 25.54 -1.50 28.64
C GLU A 55 24.63 -2.06 27.51
N GLN A 56 25.28 -2.65 26.50
CA GLN A 56 24.71 -3.21 25.30
C GLN A 56 23.73 -4.36 25.60
N GLY A 57 22.51 -4.01 25.94
CA GLY A 57 21.38 -4.92 26.08
C GLY A 57 20.44 -4.74 24.88
N GLU A 58 20.39 -5.72 23.99
CA GLU A 58 19.39 -5.75 22.93
C GLU A 58 17.99 -5.62 23.57
N ASN A 59 17.25 -4.63 23.15
CA ASN A 59 15.89 -4.38 23.60
C ASN A 59 15.03 -5.61 23.26
N PRO A 60 14.44 -6.34 24.24
CA PRO A 60 13.66 -7.56 23.97
C PRO A 60 12.43 -7.33 23.07
N LYS A 61 12.03 -6.06 22.80
CA LYS A 61 11.02 -5.72 21.80
C LYS A 61 11.53 -5.78 20.36
N THR A 62 12.84 -5.86 20.13
CA THR A 62 13.44 -6.01 18.80
C THR A 62 13.74 -7.47 18.43
N ALA A 63 13.70 -8.40 19.36
CA ALA A 63 14.11 -9.80 19.16
C ALA A 63 13.06 -10.69 18.46
N SER A 64 11.85 -10.22 18.18
CA SER A 64 10.80 -11.02 17.53
C SER A 64 10.47 -10.58 16.08
N ARG A 65 11.28 -9.73 15.46
CA ARG A 65 11.13 -9.40 14.05
C ARG A 65 11.73 -10.50 13.18
N ARG A 66 10.99 -11.60 12.96
CA ARG A 66 11.31 -12.51 11.86
C ARG A 66 11.04 -11.76 10.54
N SER A 67 12.10 -11.32 9.85
CA SER A 67 11.97 -10.95 8.45
C SER A 67 11.47 -12.19 7.71
N ARG A 68 10.26 -12.12 7.12
CA ARG A 68 9.83 -13.18 6.20
C ARG A 68 10.76 -13.15 4.98
N SER A 69 10.95 -14.30 4.37
CA SER A 69 11.66 -14.38 3.11
C SER A 69 10.85 -13.68 2.01
N ASP A 70 11.51 -13.18 0.99
CA ASP A 70 10.87 -12.61 -0.19
C ASP A 70 9.80 -13.57 -0.76
N ALA A 71 10.04 -14.90 -0.66
CA ALA A 71 9.10 -15.94 -1.06
C ALA A 71 7.79 -15.94 -0.24
N GLU A 72 7.85 -15.66 1.07
CA GLU A 72 6.63 -15.54 1.89
C GLU A 72 5.82 -14.29 1.53
N VAL A 73 6.48 -13.17 1.25
CA VAL A 73 5.84 -11.93 0.78
C VAL A 73 5.15 -12.19 -0.55
N LEU A 74 5.85 -12.77 -1.52
CA LEU A 74 5.29 -13.09 -2.84
C LEU A 74 4.09 -14.06 -2.72
N ARG A 75 4.16 -15.05 -1.81
CA ARG A 75 3.04 -15.95 -1.56
C ARG A 75 1.80 -15.24 -1.00
N LEU A 76 1.96 -14.25 -0.14
CA LEU A 76 0.83 -13.43 0.34
C LEU A 76 0.25 -12.61 -0.82
N LEU A 77 1.11 -11.94 -1.58
CA LEU A 77 0.70 -11.11 -2.71
C LEU A 77 0.05 -11.93 -3.85
N SER A 78 0.43 -13.19 -4.04
CA SER A 78 -0.14 -14.04 -5.11
C SER A 78 -1.64 -14.29 -4.96
N ARG A 79 -2.18 -14.21 -3.75
CA ARG A 79 -3.61 -14.40 -3.45
C ARG A 79 -4.43 -13.13 -3.60
N VAL A 80 -3.79 -11.97 -3.65
CA VAL A 80 -4.48 -10.68 -3.62
C VAL A 80 -5.23 -10.43 -4.93
N ARG A 81 -6.54 -10.28 -4.88
CA ARG A 81 -7.43 -9.92 -5.99
C ARG A 81 -7.89 -8.47 -5.91
N LEU A 82 -7.97 -7.91 -4.70
CA LEU A 82 -8.36 -6.52 -4.43
C LEU A 82 -7.33 -5.87 -3.50
N LEU A 83 -6.75 -4.75 -3.92
CA LEU A 83 -5.87 -3.91 -3.13
C LEU A 83 -6.57 -2.58 -2.80
N SER A 84 -6.78 -2.29 -1.53
CA SER A 84 -7.22 -0.98 -1.07
C SER A 84 -6.07 -0.12 -0.57
N LEU A 85 -6.17 1.18 -0.78
CA LEU A 85 -5.17 2.18 -0.47
C LEU A 85 -5.78 3.27 0.40
N ASP A 86 -5.14 3.60 1.53
CA ASP A 86 -5.36 4.91 2.13
C ASP A 86 -4.69 6.01 1.30
N VAL A 87 -4.98 7.27 1.58
CA VAL A 87 -4.46 8.40 0.82
C VAL A 87 -3.39 9.17 1.60
N ASP A 88 -3.77 9.75 2.74
CA ASP A 88 -2.89 10.63 3.50
C ASP A 88 -1.89 9.79 4.31
N GLY A 89 -0.60 9.86 3.96
CA GLY A 89 0.44 9.01 4.52
C GLY A 89 0.76 7.74 3.72
N VAL A 90 -0.09 7.33 2.77
CA VAL A 90 0.11 6.16 1.89
C VAL A 90 0.33 6.57 0.44
N MET A 91 -0.69 7.14 -0.23
CA MET A 91 -0.56 7.70 -1.59
C MET A 91 0.22 9.02 -1.61
N THR A 92 0.28 9.69 -0.48
CA THR A 92 1.01 10.95 -0.24
C THR A 92 2.01 10.78 0.92
N ASP A 93 2.79 11.80 1.19
CA ASP A 93 3.68 11.88 2.36
C ASP A 93 2.97 12.40 3.63
N GLY A 94 1.64 12.42 3.67
CA GLY A 94 0.83 12.92 4.79
C GLY A 94 0.77 14.45 4.87
N GLY A 95 1.54 15.17 4.05
CA GLY A 95 1.52 16.63 4.03
C GLY A 95 0.28 17.20 3.33
N LEU A 96 -0.40 18.13 3.97
CA LEU A 96 -1.54 18.86 3.42
C LEU A 96 -1.17 20.33 3.16
N TYR A 97 -1.44 20.81 1.95
CA TYR A 97 -1.27 22.20 1.57
C TYR A 97 -2.62 22.89 1.54
N TYR A 98 -2.81 23.90 2.40
CA TYR A 98 -4.04 24.69 2.43
C TYR A 98 -3.86 25.94 1.59
N THR A 99 -4.73 26.14 0.63
CA THR A 99 -4.82 27.38 -0.16
C THR A 99 -5.61 28.46 0.59
N ALA A 100 -5.44 29.71 0.20
CA ALA A 100 -6.12 30.84 0.85
C ALA A 100 -7.66 30.79 0.74
N ASP A 101 -8.18 30.09 -0.25
CA ASP A 101 -9.62 29.82 -0.47
C ASP A 101 -10.11 28.53 0.24
N GLY A 102 -9.25 27.92 1.08
CA GLY A 102 -9.61 26.78 1.91
C GLY A 102 -9.57 25.43 1.21
N GLN A 103 -9.06 25.35 -0.03
CA GLN A 103 -8.90 24.07 -0.71
C GLN A 103 -7.66 23.31 -0.16
N ILE A 104 -7.75 21.99 -0.16
CA ILE A 104 -6.65 21.11 0.25
C ILE A 104 -6.01 20.51 -1.00
N GLN A 105 -4.71 20.71 -1.13
CA GLN A 105 -3.88 20.11 -2.16
C GLN A 105 -2.97 19.03 -1.56
N ARG A 106 -2.70 18.00 -2.36
CA ARG A 106 -1.84 16.86 -2.01
C ARG A 106 -0.78 16.64 -3.07
N LYS A 107 0.38 16.17 -2.66
CA LYS A 107 1.46 15.76 -3.56
C LYS A 107 1.41 14.24 -3.74
N TYR A 108 1.07 13.79 -4.95
CA TYR A 108 1.08 12.39 -5.34
C TYR A 108 2.37 12.00 -6.06
N ASN A 109 2.78 10.74 -5.90
CA ASN A 109 3.96 10.20 -6.58
C ASN A 109 3.59 9.62 -7.97
N VAL A 110 4.33 10.01 -9.00
CA VAL A 110 4.14 9.49 -10.36
C VAL A 110 4.46 8.00 -10.44
N LYS A 111 5.51 7.52 -9.74
CA LYS A 111 5.94 6.12 -9.75
C LYS A 111 4.88 5.19 -9.16
N ASP A 112 4.21 5.62 -8.09
CA ASP A 112 3.09 4.90 -7.48
C ASP A 112 1.93 4.79 -8.46
N GLY A 113 1.61 5.86 -9.18
CA GLY A 113 0.58 5.83 -10.22
C GLY A 113 0.88 4.84 -11.36
N VAL A 114 2.14 4.72 -11.77
CA VAL A 114 2.55 3.70 -12.75
C VAL A 114 2.39 2.29 -12.19
N GLY A 115 2.77 2.07 -10.91
CA GLY A 115 2.56 0.79 -10.23
C GLY A 115 1.10 0.37 -10.20
N ILE A 116 0.21 1.28 -9.78
CA ILE A 116 -1.24 1.06 -9.73
C ILE A 116 -1.79 0.62 -11.09
N LYS A 117 -1.47 1.35 -12.16
CA LYS A 117 -1.92 1.00 -13.52
C LYS A 117 -1.46 -0.40 -13.94
N ARG A 118 -0.20 -0.74 -13.69
CA ARG A 118 0.34 -2.08 -13.98
C ARG A 118 -0.34 -3.20 -13.18
N ALA A 119 -0.68 -2.94 -11.91
CA ALA A 119 -1.41 -3.91 -11.09
C ALA A 119 -2.84 -4.13 -11.63
N MET A 120 -3.54 -3.07 -12.04
CA MET A 120 -4.85 -3.17 -12.70
C MET A 120 -4.77 -3.93 -14.02
N GLU A 121 -3.77 -3.66 -14.86
CA GLU A 121 -3.50 -4.40 -16.11
C GLU A 121 -3.21 -5.88 -15.86
N ALA A 122 -2.63 -6.22 -14.70
CA ALA A 122 -2.40 -7.59 -14.27
C ALA A 122 -3.66 -8.27 -13.66
N GLY A 123 -4.80 -7.56 -13.59
CA GLY A 123 -6.09 -8.08 -13.12
C GLY A 123 -6.33 -7.92 -11.62
N VAL A 124 -5.63 -7.02 -10.94
CA VAL A 124 -5.89 -6.66 -9.53
C VAL A 124 -6.88 -5.49 -9.49
N HIS A 125 -7.98 -5.65 -8.76
CA HIS A 125 -8.88 -4.53 -8.46
C HIS A 125 -8.20 -3.55 -7.50
N ILE A 126 -8.36 -2.24 -7.75
CA ILE A 126 -7.82 -1.19 -6.88
C ILE A 126 -8.96 -0.39 -6.30
N ALA A 127 -8.92 -0.13 -4.99
CA ALA A 127 -9.83 0.76 -4.30
C ALA A 127 -9.06 1.85 -3.55
N ILE A 128 -9.64 3.04 -3.42
CA ILE A 128 -9.19 4.10 -2.52
C ILE A 128 -10.23 4.24 -1.42
N ILE A 129 -9.79 4.18 -0.16
CA ILE A 129 -10.64 4.35 1.02
C ILE A 129 -9.96 5.33 1.96
N SER A 130 -10.46 6.57 2.04
CA SER A 130 -9.83 7.66 2.78
C SER A 130 -10.82 8.37 3.69
N ALA A 131 -10.37 8.73 4.89
CA ALA A 131 -11.10 9.64 5.77
C ALA A 131 -11.12 11.08 5.22
N GLY A 132 -10.14 11.45 4.42
CA GLY A 132 -10.10 12.74 3.73
C GLY A 132 -11.17 12.88 2.66
N ALA A 133 -11.77 14.09 2.56
CA ALA A 133 -12.88 14.37 1.63
C ALA A 133 -12.57 15.51 0.64
N SER A 134 -11.33 15.67 0.20
CA SER A 134 -10.97 16.75 -0.74
C SER A 134 -11.06 16.32 -2.21
N GLY A 135 -11.36 17.29 -3.08
CA GLY A 135 -11.47 17.10 -4.54
C GLY A 135 -10.19 16.56 -5.21
N SER A 136 -9.01 16.72 -4.59
CA SER A 136 -7.75 16.17 -5.15
C SER A 136 -7.72 14.65 -5.18
N ILE A 137 -8.49 13.95 -4.33
CA ILE A 137 -8.55 12.49 -4.29
C ILE A 137 -9.32 11.94 -5.51
N PRO A 138 -10.59 12.34 -5.77
CA PRO A 138 -11.31 11.91 -6.96
C PRO A 138 -10.57 12.25 -8.27
N GLU A 139 -9.97 13.42 -8.36
CA GLU A 139 -9.18 13.84 -9.54
C GLU A 139 -7.99 12.91 -9.79
N ARG A 140 -7.28 12.54 -8.73
CA ARG A 140 -6.17 11.58 -8.83
C ARG A 140 -6.65 10.20 -9.23
N ALA A 141 -7.72 9.72 -8.64
CA ALA A 141 -8.33 8.43 -8.95
C ALA A 141 -8.77 8.36 -10.43
N ALA A 142 -9.45 9.39 -10.92
CA ALA A 142 -9.87 9.50 -12.31
C ALA A 142 -8.67 9.47 -13.29
N THR A 143 -7.58 10.20 -12.96
CA THR A 143 -6.34 10.18 -13.77
C THR A 143 -5.72 8.78 -13.84
N LEU A 144 -5.86 7.98 -12.80
CA LEU A 144 -5.33 6.62 -12.74
C LEU A 144 -6.28 5.58 -13.34
N GLY A 145 -7.58 5.89 -13.49
CA GLY A 145 -8.62 4.96 -13.92
C GLY A 145 -9.11 4.05 -12.78
N ILE A 146 -9.02 4.51 -11.52
CA ILE A 146 -9.53 3.78 -10.35
C ILE A 146 -11.03 4.03 -10.24
N GLU A 147 -11.84 2.97 -10.26
CA GLU A 147 -13.31 3.05 -10.23
C GLU A 147 -13.88 3.06 -8.81
N HIS A 148 -13.22 2.38 -7.86
CA HIS A 148 -13.68 2.24 -6.49
C HIS A 148 -13.04 3.31 -5.61
N VAL A 149 -13.75 4.40 -5.34
CA VAL A 149 -13.23 5.57 -4.61
C VAL A 149 -14.22 5.97 -3.53
N PHE A 150 -13.78 5.87 -2.28
CA PHE A 150 -14.56 6.20 -1.10
C PHE A 150 -13.79 7.25 -0.30
N THR A 151 -14.39 8.44 -0.12
CA THR A 151 -13.78 9.58 0.58
C THR A 151 -14.68 10.05 1.71
N GLY A 152 -14.11 10.66 2.76
CA GLY A 152 -14.85 11.05 3.95
C GLY A 152 -15.36 9.84 4.75
N VAL A 153 -14.62 8.73 4.74
CA VAL A 153 -15.01 7.45 5.34
C VAL A 153 -14.48 7.38 6.78
N GLU A 154 -15.38 7.25 7.75
CA GLU A 154 -15.02 6.99 9.15
C GLU A 154 -14.83 5.47 9.41
N ASP A 155 -15.75 4.64 8.90
CA ASP A 155 -15.69 3.17 8.99
C ASP A 155 -15.14 2.57 7.68
N LYS A 156 -13.81 2.47 7.60
CA LYS A 156 -13.14 1.90 6.43
C LYS A 156 -13.45 0.41 6.24
N LEU A 157 -13.59 -0.35 7.34
CA LEU A 157 -13.86 -1.78 7.27
C LEU A 157 -15.26 -2.05 6.69
N GLY A 158 -16.30 -1.42 7.22
CA GLY A 158 -17.67 -1.65 6.74
C GLY A 158 -17.85 -1.28 5.26
N ILE A 159 -17.20 -0.19 4.79
CA ILE A 159 -17.18 0.17 3.36
C ILE A 159 -16.46 -0.88 2.52
N PHE A 160 -15.33 -1.40 3.03
CA PHE A 160 -14.54 -2.39 2.30
C PHE A 160 -15.25 -3.74 2.20
N GLU A 161 -15.91 -4.20 3.27
CA GLU A 161 -16.73 -5.41 3.27
C GLU A 161 -17.84 -5.34 2.23
N GLY A 162 -18.57 -4.22 2.14
CA GLY A 162 -19.58 -4.00 1.12
C GLY A 162 -19.01 -4.01 -0.32
N LEU A 163 -17.77 -3.53 -0.51
CA LEU A 163 -17.09 -3.65 -1.80
C LEU A 163 -16.69 -5.09 -2.11
N CYS A 164 -16.19 -5.83 -1.13
CA CYS A 164 -15.83 -7.25 -1.27
C CYS A 164 -17.04 -8.10 -1.67
N GLU A 165 -18.20 -7.90 -1.01
CA GLU A 165 -19.46 -8.56 -1.38
C GLU A 165 -19.86 -8.25 -2.83
N LYS A 166 -19.78 -6.99 -3.25
CA LYS A 166 -20.11 -6.57 -4.62
C LYS A 166 -19.21 -7.22 -5.68
N LEU A 167 -17.95 -7.46 -5.36
CA LEU A 167 -16.95 -8.02 -6.28
C LEU A 167 -16.84 -9.56 -6.18
N ASP A 168 -17.52 -10.19 -5.24
CA ASP A 168 -17.39 -11.62 -4.92
C ASP A 168 -15.92 -12.00 -4.63
N ILE A 169 -15.31 -11.26 -3.69
CA ILE A 169 -13.91 -11.43 -3.25
C ILE A 169 -13.90 -11.58 -1.73
N GLY A 170 -13.27 -12.65 -1.23
CA GLY A 170 -13.10 -12.85 0.20
C GLY A 170 -12.06 -11.90 0.81
N LEU A 171 -12.22 -11.50 2.09
CA LEU A 171 -11.24 -10.67 2.79
C LEU A 171 -9.84 -11.30 2.82
N ASP A 172 -9.74 -12.63 2.78
CA ASP A 172 -8.47 -13.35 2.74
C ASP A 172 -7.74 -13.25 1.38
N GLU A 173 -8.45 -12.82 0.33
CA GLU A 173 -7.93 -12.49 -0.99
C GLU A 173 -7.69 -10.98 -1.19
N CYS A 174 -7.78 -10.19 -0.10
CA CYS A 174 -7.64 -8.76 -0.13
C CYS A 174 -6.36 -8.30 0.55
N ALA A 175 -5.84 -7.16 0.09
CA ALA A 175 -4.79 -6.39 0.74
C ALA A 175 -5.27 -4.98 1.06
N HIS A 176 -4.75 -4.40 2.14
CA HIS A 176 -4.89 -2.99 2.47
C HIS A 176 -3.53 -2.40 2.78
N ILE A 177 -3.25 -1.21 2.25
CA ILE A 177 -2.07 -0.40 2.63
C ILE A 177 -2.57 0.77 3.46
N GLY A 178 -2.13 0.82 4.71
CA GLY A 178 -2.46 1.87 5.67
C GLY A 178 -1.23 2.39 6.42
N ASP A 179 -1.42 3.47 7.18
CA ASP A 179 -0.34 4.12 7.94
C ASP A 179 -0.71 4.54 9.35
N ASP A 180 -2.00 4.60 9.73
CA ASP A 180 -2.42 5.14 11.01
C ASP A 180 -3.56 4.32 11.66
N LEU A 181 -4.00 4.77 12.83
CA LEU A 181 -5.02 4.12 13.69
C LEU A 181 -6.33 3.82 12.97
N ASN A 182 -6.77 4.70 12.07
CA ASN A 182 -8.01 4.53 11.31
C ASN A 182 -7.95 3.39 10.28
N ASP A 183 -6.76 2.87 9.98
CA ASP A 183 -6.54 1.71 9.10
C ASP A 183 -6.53 0.39 9.87
N VAL A 184 -6.28 0.42 11.17
CA VAL A 184 -6.06 -0.79 11.99
C VAL A 184 -7.22 -1.80 11.85
N PRO A 185 -8.50 -1.41 11.96
CA PRO A 185 -9.59 -2.39 11.83
C PRO A 185 -9.58 -3.10 10.47
N LEU A 186 -9.27 -2.39 9.38
CA LEU A 186 -9.20 -2.96 8.04
C LEU A 186 -7.93 -3.80 7.85
N LEU A 187 -6.78 -3.35 8.38
CA LEU A 187 -5.54 -4.13 8.38
C LEU A 187 -5.69 -5.48 9.10
N GLU A 188 -6.41 -5.52 10.22
CA GLU A 188 -6.64 -6.76 10.98
C GLU A 188 -7.60 -7.73 10.27
N ALA A 189 -8.48 -7.24 9.39
CA ALA A 189 -9.48 -8.02 8.70
C ALA A 189 -9.01 -8.67 7.41
N VAL A 190 -8.09 -8.04 6.67
CA VAL A 190 -7.65 -8.54 5.35
C VAL A 190 -6.58 -9.63 5.42
N GLY A 191 -6.51 -10.48 4.40
CA GLY A 191 -5.52 -11.56 4.29
C GLY A 191 -4.08 -11.07 4.08
N CYS A 192 -3.89 -9.88 3.54
CA CYS A 192 -2.57 -9.29 3.28
C CYS A 192 -2.50 -7.83 3.77
N PRO A 193 -2.40 -7.60 5.11
CA PRO A 193 -2.26 -6.25 5.66
C PRO A 193 -0.85 -5.71 5.45
N ILE A 194 -0.75 -4.47 4.99
CA ILE A 194 0.50 -3.81 4.60
C ILE A 194 0.56 -2.43 5.26
N ALA A 195 1.69 -2.09 5.87
CA ALA A 195 1.96 -0.73 6.35
C ALA A 195 3.14 -0.13 5.60
N VAL A 196 3.12 1.19 5.41
CA VAL A 196 4.26 1.92 4.84
C VAL A 196 5.40 2.02 5.85
N ALA A 197 6.63 2.29 5.37
CA ALA A 197 7.83 2.30 6.21
C ALA A 197 7.77 3.33 7.35
N ASP A 198 7.09 4.44 7.17
CA ASP A 198 6.90 5.53 8.11
C ASP A 198 5.52 5.56 8.78
N ALA A 199 4.78 4.44 8.73
CA ALA A 199 3.49 4.30 9.40
C ALA A 199 3.61 4.38 10.94
N GLN A 200 2.50 4.72 11.60
CA GLN A 200 2.40 4.74 13.05
C GLN A 200 2.56 3.32 13.65
N PRO A 201 3.01 3.22 14.92
CA PRO A 201 3.29 1.94 15.57
C PRO A 201 2.10 0.97 15.56
N GLU A 202 0.88 1.45 15.65
CA GLU A 202 -0.35 0.67 15.69
C GLU A 202 -0.63 0.01 14.33
N ALA A 203 -0.50 0.76 13.22
CA ALA A 203 -0.62 0.23 11.87
C ALA A 203 0.52 -0.76 11.56
N TRP A 204 1.73 -0.47 12.03
CA TRP A 204 2.85 -1.40 11.95
C TRP A 204 2.58 -2.72 12.68
N ALA A 205 1.97 -2.65 13.87
CA ALA A 205 1.66 -3.84 14.67
C ALA A 205 0.59 -4.72 14.00
N ALA A 206 -0.36 -4.11 13.29
CA ALA A 206 -1.43 -4.80 12.57
C ALA A 206 -0.97 -5.38 11.22
N ALA A 207 0.14 -4.89 10.65
CA ALA A 207 0.60 -5.29 9.33
C ALA A 207 1.39 -6.60 9.31
N LEU A 208 1.28 -7.35 8.22
CA LEU A 208 2.13 -8.50 7.89
C LEU A 208 3.32 -8.09 7.01
N ILE A 209 3.17 -7.07 6.17
CA ILE A 209 4.21 -6.54 5.28
C ILE A 209 4.45 -5.08 5.64
N ILE A 210 5.72 -4.71 5.78
CA ILE A 210 6.15 -3.31 5.92
C ILE A 210 6.97 -2.97 4.68
N THR A 211 6.61 -1.92 3.96
CA THR A 211 7.35 -1.48 2.78
C THR A 211 8.74 -0.95 3.14
N GLU A 212 9.67 -0.98 2.20
CA GLU A 212 10.97 -0.30 2.36
C GLU A 212 10.85 1.22 2.14
N LYS A 213 9.85 1.61 1.35
CA LYS A 213 9.60 3.00 1.00
C LYS A 213 8.55 3.62 1.90
N ASN A 214 8.71 4.90 2.16
CA ASN A 214 7.72 5.71 2.86
C ASN A 214 6.48 5.96 1.99
N GLY A 215 5.39 6.35 2.64
CA GLY A 215 4.20 6.82 1.95
C GLY A 215 4.51 7.99 1.01
N GLY A 216 3.85 8.02 -0.16
CA GLY A 216 4.11 9.01 -1.21
C GLY A 216 5.53 9.00 -1.80
N ALA A 217 6.36 8.04 -1.44
CA ALA A 217 7.76 7.94 -1.89
C ALA A 217 8.07 6.66 -2.68
N GLY A 218 7.04 5.93 -3.10
CA GLY A 218 7.17 4.71 -3.88
C GLY A 218 6.76 3.43 -3.15
N ALA A 219 6.14 3.52 -1.98
CA ALA A 219 5.64 2.38 -1.22
C ALA A 219 4.58 1.58 -2.00
N ILE A 220 3.61 2.25 -2.62
CA ILE A 220 2.61 1.60 -3.45
C ILE A 220 3.25 0.96 -4.69
N ARG A 221 4.24 1.62 -5.30
CA ARG A 221 4.97 1.07 -6.44
C ARG A 221 5.65 -0.25 -6.10
N GLU A 222 6.27 -0.35 -4.93
CA GLU A 222 6.93 -1.55 -4.42
C GLU A 222 5.94 -2.73 -4.34
N ILE A 223 4.79 -2.53 -3.72
CA ILE A 223 3.76 -3.56 -3.59
C ILE A 223 3.15 -3.94 -4.95
N CYS A 224 2.84 -2.96 -5.79
CA CYS A 224 2.28 -3.22 -7.12
C CYS A 224 3.25 -4.00 -8.02
N ASP A 225 4.55 -3.74 -7.95
CA ASP A 225 5.55 -4.52 -8.71
C ASP A 225 5.58 -5.98 -8.23
N GLY A 226 5.48 -6.24 -6.91
CA GLY A 226 5.33 -7.59 -6.36
C GLY A 226 4.05 -8.29 -6.83
N LEU A 227 2.92 -7.60 -6.87
CA LEU A 227 1.66 -8.14 -7.39
C LEU A 227 1.76 -8.52 -8.88
N VAL A 228 2.39 -7.68 -9.69
CA VAL A 228 2.62 -7.98 -11.12
C VAL A 228 3.53 -9.19 -11.30
N GLU A 229 4.60 -9.29 -10.51
CA GLU A 229 5.53 -10.42 -10.56
C GLU A 229 4.84 -11.73 -10.22
N THR A 230 4.03 -11.77 -9.15
CA THR A 230 3.30 -12.99 -8.76
C THR A 230 2.31 -13.43 -9.82
N ARG A 231 1.60 -12.50 -10.47
CA ARG A 231 0.68 -12.80 -11.57
C ARG A 231 1.38 -13.35 -12.81
N ALA A 232 2.59 -12.85 -13.10
CA ALA A 232 3.39 -13.35 -14.22
C ALA A 232 3.91 -14.78 -13.98
N ASN A 233 4.22 -15.12 -12.72
CA ASN A 233 4.66 -16.46 -12.35
C ASN A 233 3.52 -17.48 -12.41
N LEU A 234 2.32 -17.15 -11.89
CA LEU A 234 1.15 -18.02 -11.98
C LEU A 234 0.80 -18.37 -13.43
N LYS A 235 0.83 -17.42 -14.36
CA LYS A 235 0.57 -17.67 -15.79
C LYS A 235 1.59 -18.59 -16.46
N LYS A 236 2.82 -18.66 -15.96
CA LYS A 236 3.87 -19.58 -16.48
C LYS A 236 3.63 -21.00 -15.99
N ASP A 237 3.22 -21.16 -14.75
CA ASP A 237 2.93 -22.46 -14.15
C ASP A 237 1.72 -23.11 -14.85
N ASP A 238 0.63 -22.35 -15.08
CA ASP A 238 -0.55 -22.80 -15.82
C ASP A 238 -0.25 -23.18 -17.30
N ALA A 239 0.75 -22.54 -17.93
CA ALA A 239 1.13 -22.81 -19.32
C ALA A 239 2.08 -24.00 -19.46
N SER A 240 2.55 -24.58 -18.37
CA SER A 240 3.48 -25.72 -18.35
C SER A 240 2.80 -27.05 -18.00
N GLU A 241 1.50 -27.03 -17.68
CA GLU A 241 0.62 -28.20 -17.53
C GLU A 241 -0.16 -28.48 -18.83
#